data_2c79b6eb029d5133ebcb61e90aeec3d8
#
_entry.id   2c79b6eb029d5133ebcb61e90aeec3d8
#
_cell.length_a   1.000
_cell.length_b   1.000
_cell.length_c   1.000
_cell.angle_alpha   90.00
_cell.angle_beta   90.00
_cell.angle_gamma   90.00
#
_symmetry.space_group_name_H-M   'P 1'
#
loop_
_entity.id
_entity.type
_entity.pdbx_description
1 polymer ?
#
loop_
_entity_poly.entity_id
_entity_poly.type
_entity_poly.pdbx_seq_one_letter_code
_entity_poly.pdbx_strand_id
1 'polypeptide(L)'
;LISEYLGGTSVKTLETLDRCKNGVILIDEAYSLGSQSGQDDMYSKECIDTINQYLTENVDKIICIIAGYKKQLDESFFSMNPGLRRRFPWTFTIENYSPLELTKIFFKQVKEKEWETSCDSNDICSIISRHHKIFDGNGGDINNIIEKAMIINTRKNFGRESIYTIDLSDFNEAFSIILESKKHNIKEPPYGIYT
;
A
#
# COMPACT_ATOMS: atom_id res chain seq x y z
N LEU A 1 7.29 -5.38 16.58
CA LEU A 1 6.47 -6.19 17.50
C LEU A 1 7.02 -7.59 17.68
N ILE A 2 7.43 -8.26 16.61
CA ILE A 2 7.97 -9.63 16.66
C ILE A 2 9.46 -9.62 17.10
N SER A 3 9.87 -10.61 17.90
CA SER A 3 11.25 -10.82 18.36
C SER A 3 11.85 -12.06 17.69
N GLU A 4 13.19 -12.12 17.67
CA GLU A 4 13.95 -13.28 17.17
C GLU A 4 14.04 -14.46 18.17
N TYR A 5 13.62 -14.24 19.44
CA TYR A 5 13.71 -15.23 20.51
C TYR A 5 12.34 -15.63 21.05
N LEU A 6 12.16 -16.91 21.35
CA LEU A 6 10.98 -17.47 22.01
C LEU A 6 10.72 -16.74 23.35
N GLY A 7 9.48 -16.27 23.56
CA GLY A 7 9.08 -15.51 24.75
C GLY A 7 9.46 -14.01 24.70
N GLY A 8 10.24 -13.56 23.71
CA GLY A 8 10.59 -12.16 23.53
C GLY A 8 9.53 -11.34 22.81
N THR A 9 8.67 -12.01 22.04
CA THR A 9 7.63 -11.36 21.24
C THR A 9 6.56 -10.72 22.11
N SER A 10 6.05 -11.40 23.11
CA SER A 10 5.06 -10.85 24.06
C SER A 10 5.61 -9.64 24.81
N VAL A 11 6.85 -9.73 25.32
CA VAL A 11 7.50 -8.62 26.05
C VAL A 11 7.63 -7.40 25.14
N LYS A 12 8.20 -7.57 23.94
CA LYS A 12 8.40 -6.47 22.99
C LYS A 12 7.06 -5.87 22.52
N THR A 13 6.05 -6.71 22.35
CA THR A 13 4.70 -6.27 21.99
C THR A 13 4.08 -5.45 23.10
N LEU A 14 4.14 -5.93 24.36
CA LEU A 14 3.64 -5.22 25.53
C LEU A 14 4.34 -3.87 25.72
N GLU A 15 5.67 -3.83 25.66
CA GLU A 15 6.43 -2.57 25.74
C GLU A 15 6.00 -1.54 24.68
N THR A 16 5.74 -2.01 23.45
CA THR A 16 5.30 -1.13 22.38
C THR A 16 3.90 -0.58 22.66
N LEU A 17 2.97 -1.43 23.11
CA LEU A 17 1.61 -1.04 23.45
C LEU A 17 1.58 -0.09 24.66
N ASP A 18 2.40 -0.36 25.69
CA ASP A 18 2.48 0.51 26.88
C ASP A 18 3.00 1.91 26.56
N ARG A 19 3.92 2.05 25.60
CA ARG A 19 4.36 3.37 25.11
C ARG A 19 3.25 4.17 24.46
N CYS A 20 2.22 3.49 23.92
CA CYS A 20 1.06 4.09 23.28
C CYS A 20 -0.11 4.29 24.25
N LYS A 21 0.06 3.99 25.53
CA LYS A 21 -0.98 4.14 26.54
C LYS A 21 -1.44 5.60 26.65
N ASN A 22 -2.74 5.80 26.75
CA ASN A 22 -3.41 7.11 26.66
C ASN A 22 -3.21 7.83 25.31
N GLY A 23 -2.93 7.08 24.26
CA GLY A 23 -2.73 7.58 22.90
C GLY A 23 -3.32 6.66 21.84
N VAL A 24 -2.75 6.76 20.65
CA VAL A 24 -3.18 5.99 19.47
C VAL A 24 -1.99 5.19 18.95
N ILE A 25 -2.22 3.91 18.66
CA ILE A 25 -1.30 3.08 17.89
C ILE A 25 -1.92 2.78 16.52
N LEU A 26 -1.16 3.00 15.46
CA LEU A 26 -1.49 2.55 14.11
C LEU A 26 -0.58 1.37 13.74
N ILE A 27 -1.20 0.25 13.40
CA ILE A 27 -0.51 -0.93 12.85
C ILE A 27 -0.86 -0.99 11.37
N ASP A 28 0.06 -0.50 10.55
CA ASP A 28 -0.08 -0.56 9.09
C ASP A 28 0.33 -1.93 8.58
N GLU A 29 -0.31 -2.38 7.48
CA GLU A 29 -0.10 -3.72 6.90
C GLU A 29 -0.22 -4.84 7.96
N ALA A 30 -1.23 -4.73 8.85
CA ALA A 30 -1.37 -5.58 10.03
C ALA A 30 -1.49 -7.08 9.69
N TYR A 31 -1.85 -7.44 8.46
CA TYR A 31 -1.82 -8.81 7.98
C TYR A 31 -0.41 -9.43 7.99
N SER A 32 0.63 -8.60 7.96
CA SER A 32 2.02 -9.07 8.06
C SER A 32 2.38 -9.64 9.44
N LEU A 33 1.57 -9.34 10.46
CA LEU A 33 1.69 -9.95 11.78
C LEU A 33 1.06 -11.35 11.84
N GLY A 34 0.23 -11.70 10.86
CA GLY A 34 -0.38 -13.02 10.75
C GLY A 34 0.56 -14.03 10.09
N SER A 35 0.25 -15.31 10.23
CA SER A 35 1.05 -16.39 9.65
C SER A 35 1.02 -16.39 8.12
N GLN A 36 2.20 -16.50 7.52
CA GLN A 36 2.33 -16.78 6.08
C GLN A 36 2.88 -18.16 5.76
N SER A 37 3.44 -18.91 6.71
CA SER A 37 3.76 -20.37 6.63
C SER A 37 4.71 -20.86 7.72
N GLY A 38 4.28 -21.81 8.48
CA GLY A 38 5.06 -22.83 9.17
C GLY A 38 5.78 -22.42 10.47
N GLN A 39 6.90 -21.79 10.42
CA GLN A 39 7.75 -21.48 11.61
C GLN A 39 7.45 -20.12 12.25
N ASP A 40 6.95 -19.17 11.48
CA ASP A 40 6.57 -17.84 11.96
C ASP A 40 5.23 -17.83 12.72
N ASP A 41 4.49 -18.93 12.68
CA ASP A 41 3.14 -19.05 13.24
C ASP A 41 3.11 -18.88 14.76
N MET A 42 4.10 -19.39 15.49
CA MET A 42 4.16 -19.29 16.95
C MET A 42 4.42 -17.85 17.41
N TYR A 43 5.34 -17.14 16.79
CA TYR A 43 5.66 -15.76 17.12
C TYR A 43 4.53 -14.81 16.71
N SER A 44 3.94 -15.03 15.56
CA SER A 44 2.77 -14.32 15.08
C SER A 44 1.60 -14.49 16.02
N LYS A 45 1.33 -15.72 16.44
CA LYS A 45 0.28 -16.04 17.40
C LYS A 45 0.53 -15.37 18.76
N GLU A 46 1.74 -15.48 19.29
CA GLU A 46 2.13 -14.82 20.55
C GLU A 46 1.93 -13.30 20.49
N CYS A 47 2.32 -12.65 19.39
CA CYS A 47 2.11 -11.22 19.17
C CYS A 47 0.62 -10.87 19.18
N ILE A 48 -0.17 -11.59 18.38
CA ILE A 48 -1.60 -11.33 18.21
C ILE A 48 -2.39 -11.61 19.49
N ASP A 49 -2.07 -12.68 20.19
CA ASP A 49 -2.71 -13.00 21.48
C ASP A 49 -2.38 -11.93 22.53
N THR A 50 -1.14 -11.43 22.54
CA THR A 50 -0.72 -10.33 23.41
C THR A 50 -1.48 -9.04 23.10
N ILE A 51 -1.64 -8.68 21.82
CA ILE A 51 -2.45 -7.53 21.40
C ILE A 51 -3.89 -7.70 21.85
N ASN A 52 -4.49 -8.87 21.62
CA ASN A 52 -5.87 -9.14 22.00
C ASN A 52 -6.09 -9.03 23.51
N GLN A 53 -5.18 -9.57 24.32
CA GLN A 53 -5.22 -9.46 25.78
C GLN A 53 -5.08 -8.00 26.22
N TYR A 54 -4.06 -7.31 25.74
CA TYR A 54 -3.79 -5.92 26.11
C TYR A 54 -4.97 -4.99 25.81
N LEU A 55 -5.57 -5.11 24.62
CA LEU A 55 -6.75 -4.34 24.25
C LEU A 55 -7.98 -4.66 25.11
N THR A 56 -8.06 -5.87 25.64
CA THR A 56 -9.12 -6.27 26.57
C THR A 56 -8.96 -5.59 27.93
N GLU A 57 -7.74 -5.52 28.43
CA GLU A 57 -7.42 -4.99 29.77
C GLU A 57 -7.32 -3.45 29.79
N ASN A 58 -7.13 -2.82 28.63
CA ASN A 58 -6.90 -1.38 28.50
C ASN A 58 -7.90 -0.68 27.56
N VAL A 59 -9.17 -1.11 27.56
CA VAL A 59 -10.24 -0.62 26.65
C VAL A 59 -10.32 0.92 26.59
N ASP A 60 -10.18 1.60 27.72
CA ASP A 60 -10.33 3.06 27.84
C ASP A 60 -9.00 3.81 27.79
N LYS A 61 -7.89 3.12 27.56
CA LYS A 61 -6.54 3.68 27.70
C LYS A 61 -5.75 3.73 26.39
N ILE A 62 -6.25 3.12 25.34
CA ILE A 62 -5.56 3.09 24.04
C ILE A 62 -6.58 3.00 22.89
N ILE A 63 -6.29 3.69 21.80
CA ILE A 63 -6.97 3.50 20.53
C ILE A 63 -6.02 2.73 19.63
N CYS A 64 -6.45 1.54 19.18
CA CYS A 64 -5.70 0.74 18.23
C CYS A 64 -6.38 0.81 16.86
N ILE A 65 -5.64 1.25 15.87
CA ILE A 65 -6.06 1.30 14.48
C ILE A 65 -5.22 0.28 13.72
N ILE A 66 -5.87 -0.59 12.95
CA ILE A 66 -5.20 -1.49 12.02
C ILE A 66 -5.54 -1.07 10.59
N ALA A 67 -4.56 -1.11 9.71
CA ALA A 67 -4.73 -0.86 8.28
C ALA A 67 -4.21 -2.04 7.47
N GLY A 68 -4.78 -2.24 6.28
CA GLY A 68 -4.39 -3.29 5.35
C GLY A 68 -5.52 -3.71 4.43
N TYR A 69 -5.21 -4.59 3.49
CA TYR A 69 -6.21 -5.14 2.58
C TYR A 69 -7.18 -6.06 3.31
N LYS A 70 -8.48 -5.79 3.15
CA LYS A 70 -9.54 -6.51 3.88
C LYS A 70 -9.39 -8.03 3.81
N LYS A 71 -9.22 -8.57 2.61
CA LYS A 71 -9.06 -10.02 2.41
C LYS A 71 -7.88 -10.58 3.19
N GLN A 72 -6.72 -9.93 3.11
CA GLN A 72 -5.51 -10.35 3.81
C GLN A 72 -5.65 -10.21 5.32
N LEU A 73 -6.27 -9.13 5.82
CA LEU A 73 -6.57 -8.98 7.25
C LEU A 73 -7.49 -10.10 7.74
N ASP A 74 -8.51 -10.46 6.97
CA ASP A 74 -9.44 -11.53 7.32
C ASP A 74 -8.77 -12.91 7.35
N GLU A 75 -7.92 -13.20 6.36
CA GLU A 75 -7.27 -14.50 6.18
C GLU A 75 -6.05 -14.71 7.08
N SER A 76 -5.32 -13.65 7.46
CA SER A 76 -4.12 -13.78 8.28
C SER A 76 -4.27 -13.22 9.69
N PHE A 77 -4.60 -11.93 9.85
CA PHE A 77 -4.63 -11.28 11.16
C PHE A 77 -5.81 -11.72 12.03
N PHE A 78 -7.05 -11.61 11.52
CA PHE A 78 -8.24 -11.97 12.27
C PHE A 78 -8.47 -13.47 12.43
N SER A 79 -7.91 -14.29 11.55
CA SER A 79 -8.01 -15.75 11.63
C SER A 79 -7.19 -16.34 12.78
N MET A 80 -6.13 -15.65 13.20
CA MET A 80 -5.23 -16.11 14.26
C MET A 80 -5.91 -16.16 15.65
N ASN A 81 -6.83 -15.24 15.90
CA ASN A 81 -7.59 -15.22 17.17
C ASN A 81 -9.02 -14.73 16.95
N PRO A 82 -10.04 -15.60 17.19
CA PRO A 82 -11.46 -15.21 17.02
C PRO A 82 -11.92 -14.04 17.90
N GLY A 83 -11.20 -13.77 19.00
CA GLY A 83 -11.49 -12.66 19.91
C GLY A 83 -11.15 -11.29 19.34
N LEU A 84 -10.20 -11.21 18.38
CA LEU A 84 -9.73 -9.94 17.83
C LEU A 84 -10.84 -9.12 17.18
N ARG A 85 -11.74 -9.72 16.43
CA ARG A 85 -12.83 -8.98 15.78
C ARG A 85 -13.68 -8.17 16.74
N ARG A 86 -13.84 -8.65 17.97
CA ARG A 86 -14.60 -7.93 18.99
C ARG A 86 -13.85 -6.71 19.53
N ARG A 87 -12.53 -6.63 19.33
CA ARG A 87 -11.69 -5.49 19.75
C ARG A 87 -11.65 -4.40 18.68
N PHE A 88 -12.04 -4.75 17.44
CA PHE A 88 -12.13 -3.84 16.29
C PHE A 88 -13.56 -3.75 15.75
N PRO A 89 -14.51 -3.16 16.52
CA PRO A 89 -15.92 -3.09 16.15
C PRO A 89 -16.18 -2.14 14.98
N TRP A 90 -15.26 -1.21 14.73
CA TRP A 90 -15.39 -0.21 13.67
C TRP A 90 -14.54 -0.60 12.47
N THR A 91 -15.16 -0.62 11.30
CA THR A 91 -14.47 -0.86 10.03
C THR A 91 -14.77 0.28 9.08
N PHE A 92 -13.71 0.89 8.55
CA PHE A 92 -13.78 1.92 7.53
C PHE A 92 -13.16 1.37 6.25
N THR A 93 -13.88 1.47 5.14
CA THR A 93 -13.37 1.09 3.83
C THR A 93 -12.99 2.35 3.07
N ILE A 94 -11.76 2.41 2.58
CA ILE A 94 -11.30 3.46 1.68
C ILE A 94 -11.45 2.89 0.27
N GLU A 95 -12.35 3.49 -0.50
CA GLU A 95 -12.57 3.10 -1.89
C GLU A 95 -11.44 3.61 -2.80
N ASN A 96 -11.27 2.93 -3.93
CA ASN A 96 -10.32 3.37 -4.95
C ASN A 96 -10.77 4.72 -5.54
N TYR A 97 -9.80 5.54 -5.89
CA TYR A 97 -10.07 6.83 -6.53
C TYR A 97 -10.74 6.64 -7.90
N SER A 98 -11.68 7.52 -8.19
CA SER A 98 -12.29 7.63 -9.52
C SER A 98 -11.25 8.14 -10.56
N PRO A 99 -11.49 7.94 -11.86
CA PRO A 99 -10.61 8.48 -12.91
C PRO A 99 -10.37 9.97 -12.82
N LEU A 100 -11.40 10.73 -12.42
CA LEU A 100 -11.30 12.18 -12.24
C LEU A 100 -10.37 12.54 -11.05
N GLU A 101 -10.46 11.79 -9.96
CA GLU A 101 -9.58 12.00 -8.79
C GLU A 101 -8.15 11.60 -9.10
N LEU A 102 -7.93 10.47 -9.80
CA LEU A 102 -6.61 10.06 -10.27
C LEU A 102 -5.99 11.10 -11.21
N THR A 103 -6.79 11.73 -12.05
CA THR A 103 -6.36 12.84 -12.90
C THR A 103 -5.90 14.05 -12.06
N LYS A 104 -6.66 14.42 -11.04
CA LYS A 104 -6.25 15.50 -10.11
C LYS A 104 -4.96 15.15 -9.37
N ILE A 105 -4.81 13.90 -8.97
CA ILE A 105 -3.59 13.38 -8.32
C ILE A 105 -2.40 13.49 -9.27
N PHE A 106 -2.56 13.17 -10.57
CA PHE A 106 -1.52 13.33 -11.57
C PHE A 106 -0.98 14.77 -11.60
N PHE A 107 -1.85 15.76 -11.81
CA PHE A 107 -1.44 17.15 -11.88
C PHE A 107 -0.80 17.64 -10.58
N LYS A 108 -1.33 17.21 -9.42
CA LYS A 108 -0.77 17.53 -8.12
C LYS A 108 0.64 16.97 -7.94
N GLN A 109 0.84 15.68 -8.25
CA GLN A 109 2.14 15.01 -8.09
C GLN A 109 3.20 15.54 -9.06
N VAL A 110 2.84 15.89 -10.30
CA VAL A 110 3.75 16.54 -11.24
C VAL A 110 4.27 17.84 -10.64
N LYS A 111 3.36 18.66 -10.10
CA LYS A 111 3.74 19.93 -9.46
C LYS A 111 4.58 19.73 -8.19
N GLU A 112 4.29 18.73 -7.37
CA GLU A 112 5.07 18.41 -6.17
C GLU A 112 6.51 17.97 -6.49
N LYS A 113 6.74 17.43 -7.69
CA LYS A 113 8.07 17.08 -8.21
C LYS A 113 8.77 18.26 -8.91
N GLU A 114 8.20 19.47 -8.84
CA GLU A 114 8.72 20.67 -9.50
C GLU A 114 8.80 20.54 -11.02
N TRP A 115 7.90 19.74 -11.62
CA TRP A 115 7.74 19.59 -13.06
C TRP A 115 6.46 20.29 -13.53
N GLU A 116 6.43 20.62 -14.81
CA GLU A 116 5.25 21.11 -15.49
C GLU A 116 4.65 20.02 -16.39
N THR A 117 3.44 20.26 -16.87
CA THR A 117 2.84 19.40 -17.88
C THR A 117 2.02 20.25 -18.86
N SER A 118 2.10 19.91 -20.14
CA SER A 118 1.26 20.44 -21.21
C SER A 118 0.05 19.54 -21.53
N CYS A 119 -0.15 18.47 -20.76
CA CYS A 119 -1.28 17.57 -20.95
C CYS A 119 -2.61 18.24 -20.62
N ASP A 120 -3.63 18.00 -21.46
CA ASP A 120 -5.00 18.38 -21.15
C ASP A 120 -5.62 17.42 -20.12
N SER A 121 -6.41 17.97 -19.21
CA SER A 121 -7.05 17.20 -18.13
C SER A 121 -8.04 16.17 -18.67
N ASN A 122 -8.75 16.46 -19.76
CA ASN A 122 -9.72 15.55 -20.36
C ASN A 122 -9.01 14.37 -21.05
N ASP A 123 -7.86 14.62 -21.68
CA ASP A 123 -7.06 13.56 -22.31
C ASP A 123 -6.56 12.56 -21.27
N ILE A 124 -5.96 13.06 -20.18
CA ILE A 124 -5.49 12.20 -19.08
C ILE A 124 -6.66 11.43 -18.45
N CYS A 125 -7.78 12.11 -18.15
CA CYS A 125 -8.97 11.47 -17.59
C CYS A 125 -9.54 10.38 -18.51
N SER A 126 -9.55 10.62 -19.82
CA SER A 126 -10.02 9.66 -20.82
C SER A 126 -9.15 8.40 -20.87
N ILE A 127 -7.83 8.55 -20.82
CA ILE A 127 -6.89 7.42 -20.81
C ILE A 127 -7.05 6.61 -19.51
N ILE A 128 -7.08 7.26 -18.37
CA ILE A 128 -7.28 6.62 -17.07
C ILE A 128 -8.63 5.89 -17.02
N SER A 129 -9.71 6.51 -17.52
CA SER A 129 -11.06 5.91 -17.53
C SER A 129 -11.11 4.61 -18.34
N ARG A 130 -10.48 4.58 -19.50
CA ARG A 130 -10.43 3.38 -20.36
C ARG A 130 -9.70 2.20 -19.71
N HIS A 131 -8.81 2.48 -18.80
CA HIS A 131 -7.93 1.50 -18.16
C HIS A 131 -8.03 1.50 -16.63
N HIS A 132 -9.13 1.98 -16.07
CA HIS A 132 -9.28 2.21 -14.62
C HIS A 132 -8.94 0.99 -13.77
N LYS A 133 -9.22 -0.21 -14.25
CA LYS A 133 -8.95 -1.47 -13.53
C LYS A 133 -7.48 -1.76 -13.25
N ILE A 134 -6.55 -1.08 -13.89
CA ILE A 134 -5.12 -1.30 -13.66
C ILE A 134 -4.54 -0.39 -12.59
N PHE A 135 -5.34 0.55 -12.07
CA PHE A 135 -4.91 1.52 -11.05
C PHE A 135 -5.23 1.03 -9.62
N ASP A 136 -4.97 -0.24 -9.34
CA ASP A 136 -5.20 -0.84 -8.02
C ASP A 136 -4.35 -0.18 -6.91
N GLY A 137 -3.16 0.30 -7.26
CA GLY A 137 -2.28 1.07 -6.39
C GLY A 137 -2.62 2.57 -6.31
N ASN A 138 -3.74 2.99 -6.95
CA ASN A 138 -4.25 4.35 -6.85
C ASN A 138 -3.19 5.43 -7.18
N GLY A 139 -2.92 6.34 -6.20
CA GLY A 139 -1.93 7.41 -6.35
C GLY A 139 -0.50 6.91 -6.56
N GLY A 140 -0.16 5.72 -6.08
CA GLY A 140 1.12 5.07 -6.32
C GLY A 140 1.32 4.68 -7.78
N ASP A 141 0.28 4.16 -8.43
CA ASP A 141 0.35 3.87 -9.88
C ASP A 141 0.51 5.15 -10.71
N ILE A 142 -0.15 6.24 -10.33
CA ILE A 142 0.03 7.55 -10.97
C ILE A 142 1.46 8.04 -10.80
N ASN A 143 2.03 7.93 -9.59
CA ASN A 143 3.42 8.28 -9.35
C ASN A 143 4.40 7.50 -10.24
N ASN A 144 4.18 6.19 -10.39
CA ASN A 144 4.99 5.35 -11.26
C ASN A 144 4.93 5.78 -12.74
N ILE A 145 3.75 6.22 -13.21
CA ILE A 145 3.60 6.77 -14.57
C ILE A 145 4.40 8.07 -14.71
N ILE A 146 4.27 8.97 -13.75
CA ILE A 146 4.97 10.26 -13.75
C ILE A 146 6.48 10.04 -13.78
N GLU A 147 7.03 9.19 -12.94
CA GLU A 147 8.47 8.90 -12.90
C GLU A 147 8.99 8.34 -14.23
N LYS A 148 8.24 7.44 -14.85
CA LYS A 148 8.59 6.93 -16.18
C LYS A 148 8.49 8.02 -17.25
N ALA A 149 7.46 8.85 -17.22
CA ALA A 149 7.29 9.97 -18.16
C ALA A 149 8.43 10.99 -18.02
N MET A 150 8.88 11.28 -16.79
CA MET A 150 10.04 12.13 -16.52
C MET A 150 11.32 11.56 -17.15
N ILE A 151 11.56 10.26 -17.00
CA ILE A 151 12.73 9.58 -17.61
C ILE A 151 12.64 9.64 -19.13
N ILE A 152 11.47 9.38 -19.71
CA ILE A 152 11.25 9.44 -21.16
C ILE A 152 11.52 10.86 -21.70
N ASN A 153 10.93 11.87 -21.05
CA ASN A 153 11.13 13.27 -21.39
C ASN A 153 12.61 13.67 -21.33
N THR A 154 13.29 13.32 -20.23
CA THR A 154 14.72 13.60 -20.05
C THR A 154 15.57 12.97 -21.17
N ARG A 155 15.26 11.73 -21.58
CA ARG A 155 15.96 11.05 -22.68
C ARG A 155 15.72 11.71 -24.02
N LYS A 156 14.48 12.12 -24.34
CA LYS A 156 14.08 12.80 -25.58
C LYS A 156 14.76 14.17 -25.71
N ASN A 157 14.97 14.84 -24.58
CA ASN A 157 15.47 16.22 -24.54
C ASN A 157 16.92 16.32 -24.03
N PHE A 158 17.66 15.22 -24.02
CA PHE A 158 19.04 15.21 -23.55
C PHE A 158 19.90 16.26 -24.28
N GLY A 159 20.54 17.14 -23.50
CA GLY A 159 21.36 18.25 -24.04
C GLY A 159 20.60 19.53 -24.39
N ARG A 160 19.30 19.64 -24.07
CA ARG A 160 18.50 20.88 -24.23
C ARG A 160 18.29 21.57 -22.88
N GLU A 161 18.11 22.91 -22.88
CA GLU A 161 18.02 23.70 -21.63
C GLU A 161 16.65 23.65 -20.93
N SER A 162 15.58 23.12 -21.54
CA SER A 162 14.24 23.14 -20.97
C SER A 162 13.60 21.77 -21.01
N ILE A 163 13.68 21.02 -19.90
CA ILE A 163 13.40 19.58 -19.90
C ILE A 163 12.25 19.18 -18.98
N TYR A 164 11.76 20.07 -18.13
CA TYR A 164 10.88 19.69 -17.01
C TYR A 164 9.38 19.78 -17.34
N THR A 165 8.98 19.48 -18.59
CA THR A 165 7.59 19.53 -19.03
C THR A 165 7.14 18.22 -19.64
N ILE A 166 6.29 17.47 -18.93
CA ILE A 166 5.69 16.22 -19.42
C ILE A 166 4.61 16.55 -20.45
N ASP A 167 4.73 16.03 -21.66
CA ASP A 167 3.69 16.11 -22.69
C ASP A 167 2.85 14.83 -22.77
N LEU A 168 1.78 14.85 -23.56
CA LEU A 168 0.89 13.72 -23.74
C LEU A 168 1.58 12.50 -24.37
N SER A 169 2.62 12.70 -25.18
CA SER A 169 3.42 11.62 -25.78
C SER A 169 4.23 10.90 -24.70
N ASP A 170 4.86 11.66 -23.78
CA ASP A 170 5.62 11.11 -22.65
C ASP A 170 4.72 10.29 -21.73
N PHE A 171 3.53 10.84 -21.42
CA PHE A 171 2.53 10.14 -20.61
C PHE A 171 2.08 8.83 -21.26
N ASN A 172 1.74 8.84 -22.55
CA ASN A 172 1.26 7.66 -23.27
C ASN A 172 2.33 6.57 -23.37
N GLU A 173 3.60 6.94 -23.62
CA GLU A 173 4.71 5.99 -23.66
C GLU A 173 4.95 5.36 -22.27
N ALA A 174 4.98 6.17 -21.22
CA ALA A 174 5.10 5.70 -19.83
C ALA A 174 3.95 4.77 -19.44
N PHE A 175 2.73 5.15 -19.79
CA PHE A 175 1.54 4.36 -19.53
C PHE A 175 1.57 3.00 -20.24
N SER A 176 1.99 2.98 -21.52
CA SER A 176 2.12 1.74 -22.30
C SER A 176 3.11 0.75 -21.66
N ILE A 177 4.24 1.23 -21.17
CA ILE A 177 5.25 0.41 -20.47
C ILE A 177 4.64 -0.21 -19.20
N ILE A 178 3.87 0.56 -18.43
CA ILE A 178 3.22 0.03 -17.21
C ILE A 178 2.13 -0.97 -17.55
N LEU A 179 1.35 -0.68 -18.58
CA LEU A 179 0.29 -1.58 -19.04
C LEU A 179 0.83 -2.95 -19.46
N GLU A 180 1.95 -2.96 -20.17
CA GLU A 180 2.63 -4.20 -20.58
C GLU A 180 3.18 -4.97 -19.37
N SER A 181 3.84 -4.30 -18.44
CA SER A 181 4.38 -4.93 -17.24
C SER A 181 3.30 -5.56 -16.37
N LYS A 182 2.16 -4.89 -16.19
CA LYS A 182 1.01 -5.45 -15.43
C LYS A 182 0.36 -6.63 -16.15
N LYS A 183 0.31 -6.65 -17.49
CA LYS A 183 -0.19 -7.80 -18.28
C LYS A 183 0.69 -9.03 -18.14
N HIS A 184 2.01 -8.87 -18.10
CA HIS A 184 2.95 -9.97 -17.90
C HIS A 184 2.85 -10.59 -16.52
N ASN A 185 2.69 -9.77 -15.47
CA ASN A 185 2.52 -10.25 -14.09
C ASN A 185 1.21 -11.04 -13.85
N ILE A 186 0.21 -10.90 -14.71
CA ILE A 186 -1.05 -11.67 -14.64
C ILE A 186 -0.90 -13.05 -15.31
N LYS A 187 0.14 -13.28 -16.14
CA LYS A 187 0.28 -14.49 -16.96
C LYS A 187 1.21 -15.56 -16.42
N GLU A 188 2.03 -15.29 -15.41
CA GLU A 188 2.95 -16.28 -14.86
C GLU A 188 2.83 -16.37 -13.34
N PRO A 189 2.21 -17.44 -12.79
CA PRO A 189 2.60 -17.88 -11.46
C PRO A 189 4.08 -18.33 -11.56
N PRO A 190 4.94 -18.02 -10.59
CA PRO A 190 6.32 -18.49 -10.61
C PRO A 190 6.30 -20.01 -10.56
N TYR A 191 6.55 -20.66 -11.68
CA TYR A 191 6.85 -22.08 -11.70
C TYR A 191 8.17 -22.28 -10.96
N GLY A 192 8.08 -22.99 -9.83
CA GLY A 192 9.22 -23.34 -9.03
C GLY A 192 10.25 -24.10 -9.84
N ILE A 193 11.45 -23.57 -9.88
CA ILE A 193 12.65 -24.33 -10.19
C ILE A 193 13.17 -24.85 -8.86
N TYR A 194 12.76 -26.03 -8.46
CA TYR A 194 13.54 -26.95 -7.63
C TYR A 194 13.12 -28.37 -7.99
N THR A 195 13.84 -28.98 -8.89
CA THR A 195 14.12 -30.41 -8.91
C THR A 195 15.40 -30.65 -8.13
#